data_4fcf59f1fe197f006062ee3bd62a0e75
#
_entry.id   4fcf59f1fe197f006062ee3bd62a0e75
#
_cell.length_a   1.000
_cell.length_b   1.000
_cell.length_c   1.000
_cell.angle_alpha   90.00
_cell.angle_beta   90.00
_cell.angle_gamma   90.00
#
_symmetry.space_group_name_H-M   'P 1'
#
loop_
_entity.id
_entity.type
_entity.pdbx_description
1 polymer ?
#
loop_
_entity_poly.entity_id
_entity_poly.type
_entity_poly.pdbx_seq_one_letter_code
_entity_poly.pdbx_strand_id
1 'polypeptide(L)'
;RVLFRSGKDDFIASYPFVNYEFELFQNVLREMSRYNMFSGRHASVGERSMLSTISSTLRSSQNEMVGALMPFDKLYDGIADAIQSTSNFRINQAEKRLGSDIKELGVRLLKVLLLVKHVDGFPTTPHNLRILLTDQFDMDVMELERNIKYVLGELEKDTYVQRVGDTYNYLTNEEQDIEQEIKNTDIDSSKEIDELKKILVSDVLGKMTVAYGEQRAQFRYGLRIDGVQQSAQQPIWLNVVTSTNAQDRADAIRMGMGMRDTITLL
;
A
#
# COMPACT_ATOMS: atom_id res chain seq x y z
N ARG A 1 9.22 -14.68 -5.47
CA ARG A 1 10.42 -14.06 -6.09
C ARG A 1 10.57 -14.63 -7.49
N VAL A 2 9.84 -14.05 -8.45
CA VAL A 2 9.99 -14.40 -9.85
C VAL A 2 11.24 -13.67 -10.33
N LEU A 3 12.35 -14.39 -10.45
CA LEU A 3 13.57 -13.88 -11.06
C LEU A 3 13.41 -14.02 -12.59
N PHE A 4 12.87 -13.00 -13.24
CA PHE A 4 12.99 -12.88 -14.69
C PHE A 4 14.46 -12.62 -15.03
N ARG A 5 15.15 -13.64 -15.49
CA ARG A 5 16.46 -13.49 -16.12
C ARG A 5 16.21 -13.27 -17.61
N SER A 6 16.06 -12.02 -18.05
CA SER A 6 16.15 -11.75 -19.48
C SER A 6 17.61 -11.76 -19.87
N GLY A 7 17.93 -12.50 -20.94
CA GLY A 7 19.24 -12.46 -21.57
C GLY A 7 19.43 -11.15 -22.35
N LYS A 8 20.67 -10.88 -22.77
CA LYS A 8 21.00 -9.72 -23.62
C LYS A 8 20.15 -9.69 -24.89
N ASP A 9 19.95 -10.84 -25.51
CA ASP A 9 19.21 -10.95 -26.77
C ASP A 9 17.71 -10.70 -26.56
N ASP A 10 17.14 -11.18 -25.45
CA ASP A 10 15.76 -10.91 -25.07
C ASP A 10 15.51 -9.42 -24.83
N PHE A 11 16.46 -8.75 -24.16
CA PHE A 11 16.37 -7.31 -23.94
C PHE A 11 16.45 -6.52 -25.25
N ILE A 12 17.38 -6.88 -26.14
CA ILE A 12 17.51 -6.24 -27.48
C ILE A 12 16.21 -6.39 -28.27
N ALA A 13 15.58 -7.56 -28.20
CA ALA A 13 14.35 -7.85 -28.94
C ALA A 13 13.12 -7.13 -28.35
N SER A 14 13.12 -6.82 -27.06
CA SER A 14 12.00 -6.16 -26.37
C SER A 14 12.13 -4.64 -26.26
N TYR A 15 13.34 -4.09 -26.46
CA TYR A 15 13.60 -2.65 -26.29
C TYR A 15 12.63 -1.78 -27.11
N PRO A 16 12.10 -0.68 -26.54
CA PRO A 16 12.43 -0.04 -25.25
C PRO A 16 11.70 -0.60 -24.02
N PHE A 17 10.89 -1.63 -24.17
CA PHE A 17 10.25 -2.32 -23.06
C PHE A 17 11.22 -3.28 -22.36
N VAL A 18 10.94 -3.57 -21.09
CA VAL A 18 11.61 -4.65 -20.37
C VAL A 18 10.76 -5.92 -20.48
N ASN A 19 11.39 -7.07 -20.71
CA ASN A 19 10.70 -8.31 -21.07
C ASN A 19 9.54 -8.71 -20.12
N TYR A 20 9.68 -8.47 -18.80
CA TYR A 20 8.62 -8.79 -17.83
C TYR A 20 7.33 -7.99 -18.05
N GLU A 21 7.40 -6.82 -18.68
CA GLU A 21 6.24 -5.94 -18.88
C GLU A 21 5.20 -6.58 -19.81
N PHE A 22 5.61 -7.39 -20.76
CA PHE A 22 4.68 -8.07 -21.66
C PHE A 22 3.80 -9.07 -20.90
N GLU A 23 4.41 -9.91 -20.06
CA GLU A 23 3.66 -10.89 -19.25
C GLU A 23 2.79 -10.19 -18.20
N LEU A 24 3.34 -9.18 -17.53
CA LEU A 24 2.59 -8.39 -16.56
C LEU A 24 1.41 -7.70 -17.23
N PHE A 25 1.60 -7.07 -18.39
CA PHE A 25 0.53 -6.38 -19.09
C PHE A 25 -0.54 -7.35 -19.63
N GLN A 26 -0.16 -8.52 -20.09
CA GLN A 26 -1.11 -9.57 -20.45
C GLN A 26 -1.97 -9.99 -19.25
N ASN A 27 -1.37 -10.14 -18.07
CA ASN A 27 -2.08 -10.42 -16.83
C ASN A 27 -3.01 -9.26 -16.44
N VAL A 28 -2.54 -8.01 -16.54
CA VAL A 28 -3.36 -6.81 -16.33
C VAL A 28 -4.61 -6.84 -17.21
N LEU A 29 -4.46 -7.01 -18.51
CA LEU A 29 -5.59 -7.02 -19.44
C LEU A 29 -6.59 -8.12 -19.11
N ARG A 30 -6.11 -9.31 -18.76
CA ARG A 30 -6.96 -10.44 -18.37
C ARG A 30 -7.76 -10.13 -17.08
N GLU A 31 -7.07 -9.65 -16.05
CA GLU A 31 -7.75 -9.36 -14.77
C GLU A 31 -8.69 -8.15 -14.88
N MET A 32 -8.29 -7.09 -15.57
CA MET A 32 -9.18 -5.95 -15.84
C MET A 32 -10.46 -6.37 -16.59
N SER A 33 -10.34 -7.30 -17.55
CA SER A 33 -11.50 -7.87 -18.23
C SER A 33 -12.38 -8.71 -17.28
N ARG A 34 -11.76 -9.53 -16.43
CA ARG A 34 -12.45 -10.36 -15.42
C ARG A 34 -13.25 -9.53 -14.43
N TYR A 35 -12.72 -8.38 -14.04
CA TYR A 35 -13.37 -7.43 -13.13
C TYR A 35 -14.23 -6.39 -13.84
N ASN A 36 -14.56 -6.61 -15.14
CA ASN A 36 -15.41 -5.73 -15.93
C ASN A 36 -14.95 -4.26 -15.96
N MET A 37 -13.65 -4.00 -15.95
CA MET A 37 -13.11 -2.64 -15.95
C MET A 37 -13.14 -1.99 -17.33
N PHE A 38 -13.45 -2.73 -18.40
CA PHE A 38 -13.57 -2.21 -19.75
C PHE A 38 -15.01 -1.88 -20.15
N SER A 39 -15.19 -0.82 -20.93
CA SER A 39 -16.49 -0.36 -21.41
C SER A 39 -16.84 -0.93 -22.80
N GLY A 40 -18.12 -1.27 -23.02
CA GLY A 40 -18.72 -1.55 -24.32
C GLY A 40 -18.06 -2.71 -25.09
N ARG A 41 -17.79 -2.51 -26.38
CA ARG A 41 -17.23 -3.52 -27.30
C ARG A 41 -15.80 -3.94 -26.98
N HIS A 42 -15.12 -3.23 -26.07
CA HIS A 42 -13.75 -3.52 -25.65
C HIS A 42 -13.67 -4.56 -24.51
N ALA A 43 -14.81 -5.09 -24.07
CA ALA A 43 -14.87 -6.14 -23.04
C ALA A 43 -14.18 -7.47 -23.46
N SER A 44 -13.93 -7.69 -24.77
CA SER A 44 -13.13 -8.81 -25.28
C SER A 44 -11.69 -8.38 -25.53
N VAL A 45 -10.93 -8.18 -24.45
CA VAL A 45 -9.53 -7.80 -24.52
C VAL A 45 -8.69 -9.05 -24.75
N GLY A 46 -8.17 -9.20 -25.96
CA GLY A 46 -7.29 -10.28 -26.38
C GLY A 46 -5.93 -9.77 -26.85
N GLU A 47 -5.14 -10.66 -27.44
CA GLU A 47 -3.80 -10.36 -28.00
C GLU A 47 -3.77 -9.15 -28.93
N ARG A 48 -4.86 -8.91 -29.69
CA ARG A 48 -4.98 -7.74 -30.57
C ARG A 48 -4.94 -6.42 -29.81
N SER A 49 -5.56 -6.35 -28.62
CA SER A 49 -5.54 -5.14 -27.78
C SER A 49 -4.14 -4.89 -27.24
N MET A 50 -3.43 -5.94 -26.83
CA MET A 50 -2.03 -5.85 -26.40
C MET A 50 -1.14 -5.28 -27.50
N LEU A 51 -1.22 -5.84 -28.72
CA LEU A 51 -0.41 -5.39 -29.86
C LEU A 51 -0.75 -3.94 -30.24
N SER A 52 -2.04 -3.58 -30.23
CA SER A 52 -2.50 -2.22 -30.50
C SER A 52 -1.96 -1.23 -29.46
N THR A 53 -2.01 -1.60 -28.19
CA THR A 53 -1.51 -0.76 -27.10
C THR A 53 0.00 -0.56 -27.20
N ILE A 54 0.77 -1.63 -27.36
CA ILE A 54 2.22 -1.54 -27.54
C ILE A 54 2.57 -0.68 -28.75
N SER A 55 1.88 -0.86 -29.87
CA SER A 55 2.11 -0.07 -31.09
C SER A 55 1.78 1.41 -30.88
N SER A 56 0.67 1.74 -30.20
CA SER A 56 0.30 3.14 -29.90
C SER A 56 1.29 3.78 -28.92
N THR A 57 1.71 3.06 -27.90
CA THR A 57 2.70 3.53 -26.91
C THR A 57 4.05 3.81 -27.58
N LEU A 58 4.52 2.92 -28.45
CA LEU A 58 5.76 3.14 -29.22
C LEU A 58 5.66 4.37 -30.14
N ARG A 59 4.51 4.60 -30.78
CA ARG A 59 4.30 5.77 -31.61
C ARG A 59 4.30 7.07 -30.83
N SER A 60 3.71 7.09 -29.64
CA SER A 60 3.71 8.28 -28.78
C SER A 60 5.11 8.62 -28.24
N SER A 61 6.00 7.64 -28.17
CA SER A 61 7.36 7.79 -27.64
C SER A 61 8.45 7.82 -28.74
N GLN A 62 8.07 7.98 -30.02
CA GLN A 62 9.02 7.96 -31.16
C GLN A 62 10.08 9.06 -31.13
N ASN A 63 9.89 10.11 -30.35
CA ASN A 63 10.81 11.23 -30.21
C ASN A 63 11.73 11.10 -28.97
N GLU A 64 11.58 10.05 -28.18
CA GLU A 64 12.45 9.81 -27.03
C GLU A 64 13.87 9.45 -27.51
N MET A 65 14.85 9.82 -26.70
CA MET A 65 16.25 9.55 -27.02
C MET A 65 16.57 8.05 -26.87
N VAL A 66 17.54 7.59 -27.63
CA VAL A 66 18.10 6.23 -27.48
C VAL A 66 18.68 6.08 -26.07
N GLY A 67 18.26 5.03 -25.37
CA GLY A 67 18.58 4.81 -23.93
C GLY A 67 17.39 5.05 -23.00
N ALA A 68 16.31 5.68 -23.47
CA ALA A 68 15.05 5.72 -22.73
C ALA A 68 14.43 4.32 -22.66
N LEU A 69 13.84 4.00 -21.51
CA LEU A 69 12.99 2.82 -21.32
C LEU A 69 11.52 3.23 -21.40
N MET A 70 10.66 2.27 -21.69
CA MET A 70 9.22 2.49 -21.67
C MET A 70 8.67 2.15 -20.28
N PRO A 71 8.33 3.14 -19.45
CA PRO A 71 7.78 2.85 -18.14
C PRO A 71 6.34 2.33 -18.24
N PHE A 72 5.94 1.49 -17.29
CA PHE A 72 4.69 0.74 -17.33
C PHE A 72 3.43 1.63 -17.34
N ASP A 73 3.49 2.84 -16.77
CA ASP A 73 2.40 3.81 -16.78
C ASP A 73 1.99 4.25 -18.20
N LYS A 74 2.91 4.19 -19.18
CA LYS A 74 2.62 4.52 -20.59
C LYS A 74 1.66 3.53 -21.25
N LEU A 75 1.61 2.29 -20.77
CA LEU A 75 0.67 1.29 -21.26
C LEU A 75 -0.78 1.63 -20.91
N TYR A 76 -0.99 2.36 -19.81
CA TYR A 76 -2.31 2.89 -19.47
C TYR A 76 -2.86 3.81 -20.57
N ASP A 77 -2.03 4.70 -21.11
CA ASP A 77 -2.46 5.66 -22.12
C ASP A 77 -3.01 4.97 -23.38
N GLY A 78 -2.46 3.79 -23.72
CA GLY A 78 -2.92 3.00 -24.85
C GLY A 78 -4.26 2.27 -24.65
N ILE A 79 -4.75 2.16 -23.42
CA ILE A 79 -6.05 1.52 -23.10
C ILE A 79 -7.03 2.46 -22.38
N ALA A 80 -6.64 3.70 -22.10
CA ALA A 80 -7.43 4.64 -21.28
C ALA A 80 -8.87 4.82 -21.79
N ASP A 81 -9.06 4.91 -23.12
CA ASP A 81 -10.38 5.07 -23.76
C ASP A 81 -11.27 3.84 -23.62
N ALA A 82 -10.66 2.67 -23.41
CA ALA A 82 -11.38 1.43 -23.22
C ALA A 82 -11.80 1.19 -21.74
N ILE A 83 -11.14 1.84 -20.79
CA ILE A 83 -11.43 1.70 -19.36
C ILE A 83 -12.75 2.42 -19.04
N GLN A 84 -13.57 1.81 -18.16
CA GLN A 84 -14.79 2.44 -17.68
C GLN A 84 -14.48 3.78 -16.99
N SER A 85 -15.32 4.79 -17.26
CA SER A 85 -15.14 6.14 -16.71
C SER A 85 -15.14 6.16 -15.18
N THR A 86 -15.89 5.28 -14.53
CA THR A 86 -15.91 5.12 -13.08
C THR A 86 -14.56 4.67 -12.52
N SER A 87 -13.86 3.76 -13.22
CA SER A 87 -12.55 3.24 -12.81
C SER A 87 -11.43 4.27 -13.02
N ASN A 88 -11.56 5.14 -14.04
CA ASN A 88 -10.52 6.11 -14.47
C ASN A 88 -10.78 7.53 -13.94
N PHE A 89 -11.95 7.77 -13.32
CA PHE A 89 -12.36 9.09 -12.85
C PHE A 89 -11.33 9.73 -11.90
N ARG A 90 -10.75 8.93 -11.01
CA ARG A 90 -9.79 9.39 -10.00
C ARG A 90 -8.49 9.90 -10.61
N ILE A 91 -8.03 9.26 -11.68
CA ILE A 91 -6.82 9.72 -12.41
C ILE A 91 -7.10 11.08 -13.05
N ASN A 92 -8.23 11.22 -13.73
CA ASN A 92 -8.65 12.48 -14.33
C ASN A 92 -8.87 13.59 -13.28
N GLN A 93 -9.30 13.24 -12.09
CA GLN A 93 -9.44 14.18 -10.97
C GLN A 93 -8.06 14.60 -10.44
N ALA A 94 -7.14 13.64 -10.27
CA ALA A 94 -5.79 13.89 -9.80
C ALA A 94 -5.02 14.83 -10.76
N GLU A 95 -5.17 14.66 -12.07
CA GLU A 95 -4.60 15.56 -13.08
C GLU A 95 -5.02 17.02 -12.90
N LYS A 96 -6.20 17.28 -12.33
CA LYS A 96 -6.75 18.62 -12.14
C LYS A 96 -6.49 19.19 -10.74
N ARG A 97 -6.34 18.34 -9.72
CA ARG A 97 -6.34 18.75 -8.31
C ARG A 97 -4.99 18.66 -7.62
N LEU A 98 -4.12 17.72 -8.05
CA LEU A 98 -2.81 17.57 -7.41
C LEU A 98 -1.93 18.80 -7.61
N GLY A 99 -1.19 19.18 -6.58
CA GLY A 99 -0.20 20.23 -6.62
C GLY A 99 0.89 19.98 -7.67
N SER A 100 1.45 21.02 -8.25
CA SER A 100 2.44 20.92 -9.34
C SER A 100 3.68 20.11 -8.99
N ASP A 101 4.04 20.07 -7.72
CA ASP A 101 5.20 19.38 -7.17
C ASP A 101 5.05 17.84 -7.14
N ILE A 102 3.82 17.34 -6.98
CA ILE A 102 3.53 15.91 -6.90
C ILE A 102 2.72 15.38 -8.09
N LYS A 103 2.18 16.26 -8.93
CA LYS A 103 1.20 15.94 -9.97
C LYS A 103 1.71 14.92 -10.96
N GLU A 104 2.88 15.14 -11.53
CA GLU A 104 3.42 14.27 -12.58
C GLU A 104 3.62 12.85 -12.05
N LEU A 105 4.38 12.69 -10.96
CA LEU A 105 4.64 11.39 -10.38
C LEU A 105 3.37 10.77 -9.77
N GLY A 106 2.49 11.58 -9.18
CA GLY A 106 1.22 11.12 -8.61
C GLY A 106 0.29 10.51 -9.64
N VAL A 107 0.13 11.16 -10.80
CA VAL A 107 -0.67 10.63 -11.91
C VAL A 107 -0.07 9.35 -12.48
N ARG A 108 1.25 9.29 -12.67
CA ARG A 108 1.96 8.09 -13.10
C ARG A 108 1.76 6.93 -12.13
N LEU A 109 1.86 7.18 -10.82
CA LEU A 109 1.60 6.19 -9.77
C LEU A 109 0.16 5.68 -9.80
N LEU A 110 -0.82 6.56 -9.93
CA LEU A 110 -2.23 6.17 -10.02
C LEU A 110 -2.53 5.32 -11.25
N LYS A 111 -1.93 5.63 -12.41
CA LYS A 111 -2.03 4.83 -13.64
C LYS A 111 -1.51 3.41 -13.40
N VAL A 112 -0.31 3.28 -12.84
CA VAL A 112 0.28 1.97 -12.53
C VAL A 112 -0.55 1.20 -11.52
N LEU A 113 -0.95 1.85 -10.41
CA LEU A 113 -1.75 1.21 -9.37
C LEU A 113 -3.12 0.73 -9.87
N LEU A 114 -3.76 1.48 -10.77
CA LEU A 114 -5.00 1.03 -11.43
C LEU A 114 -4.76 -0.20 -12.31
N LEU A 115 -3.68 -0.20 -13.12
CA LEU A 115 -3.35 -1.32 -13.99
C LEU A 115 -3.13 -2.61 -13.20
N VAL A 116 -2.36 -2.55 -12.10
CA VAL A 116 -2.01 -3.75 -11.33
C VAL A 116 -2.99 -4.08 -10.20
N LYS A 117 -4.08 -3.31 -10.04
CA LYS A 117 -5.03 -3.42 -8.92
C LYS A 117 -5.52 -4.85 -8.67
N HIS A 118 -5.79 -5.60 -9.73
CA HIS A 118 -6.36 -6.94 -9.66
C HIS A 118 -5.38 -8.05 -10.06
N VAL A 119 -4.10 -7.72 -10.22
CA VAL A 119 -3.07 -8.71 -10.57
C VAL A 119 -2.64 -9.47 -9.31
N ASP A 120 -3.06 -10.72 -9.21
CA ASP A 120 -2.69 -11.58 -8.09
C ASP A 120 -1.18 -11.76 -7.96
N GLY A 121 -0.68 -11.69 -6.73
CA GLY A 121 0.73 -11.92 -6.42
C GLY A 121 1.68 -10.79 -6.80
N PHE A 122 1.17 -9.63 -7.25
CA PHE A 122 1.97 -8.43 -7.49
C PHE A 122 1.86 -7.46 -6.30
N PRO A 123 2.83 -7.41 -5.38
CA PRO A 123 2.79 -6.49 -4.25
C PRO A 123 3.12 -5.06 -4.69
N THR A 124 2.21 -4.13 -4.47
CA THR A 124 2.33 -2.71 -4.85
C THR A 124 3.16 -1.91 -3.84
N THR A 125 4.36 -2.42 -3.52
CA THR A 125 5.32 -1.74 -2.65
C THR A 125 6.00 -0.58 -3.37
N PRO A 126 6.51 0.44 -2.67
CA PRO A 126 7.29 1.52 -3.29
C PRO A 126 8.45 1.02 -4.14
N HIS A 127 9.10 -0.07 -3.72
CA HIS A 127 10.17 -0.72 -4.47
C HIS A 127 9.69 -1.25 -5.82
N ASN A 128 8.56 -1.98 -5.86
CA ASN A 128 8.03 -2.52 -7.10
C ASN A 128 7.46 -1.43 -8.01
N LEU A 129 6.81 -0.42 -7.43
CA LEU A 129 6.34 0.76 -8.18
C LEU A 129 7.50 1.52 -8.83
N ARG A 130 8.63 1.66 -8.12
CA ARG A 130 9.84 2.24 -8.70
C ARG A 130 10.31 1.49 -9.93
N ILE A 131 10.34 0.15 -9.88
CA ILE A 131 10.74 -0.68 -11.03
C ILE A 131 9.84 -0.42 -12.24
N LEU A 132 8.52 -0.34 -12.03
CA LEU A 132 7.54 -0.08 -13.09
C LEU A 132 7.60 1.35 -13.67
N LEU A 133 8.13 2.31 -12.90
CA LEU A 133 8.21 3.72 -13.29
C LEU A 133 9.60 4.14 -13.79
N THR A 134 10.57 3.22 -13.80
CA THR A 134 11.92 3.50 -14.31
C THR A 134 11.88 3.72 -15.81
N ASP A 135 12.32 4.88 -16.27
CA ASP A 135 12.29 5.31 -17.67
C ASP A 135 13.67 5.60 -18.28
N GLN A 136 14.75 5.48 -17.49
CA GLN A 136 16.13 5.68 -17.94
C GLN A 136 17.10 4.76 -17.17
N PHE A 137 18.22 4.39 -17.80
CA PHE A 137 19.23 3.52 -17.19
C PHE A 137 20.07 4.20 -16.11
N ASP A 138 20.33 5.50 -16.25
CA ASP A 138 21.18 6.29 -15.39
C ASP A 138 20.41 7.06 -14.30
N MET A 139 19.13 6.76 -14.12
CA MET A 139 18.28 7.37 -13.10
C MET A 139 18.77 7.02 -11.68
N ASP A 140 18.76 7.98 -10.77
CA ASP A 140 18.93 7.71 -9.33
C ASP A 140 17.69 6.97 -8.77
N VAL A 141 17.80 5.65 -8.78
CA VAL A 141 16.72 4.76 -8.33
C VAL A 141 16.36 4.94 -6.85
N MET A 142 17.31 5.41 -6.02
CA MET A 142 17.07 5.65 -4.59
C MET A 142 16.33 6.97 -4.38
N GLU A 143 16.62 7.97 -5.18
CA GLU A 143 15.89 9.23 -5.19
C GLU A 143 14.47 9.02 -5.68
N LEU A 144 14.29 8.31 -6.78
CA LEU A 144 12.96 7.96 -7.29
C LEU A 144 12.12 7.22 -6.23
N GLU A 145 12.69 6.25 -5.52
CA GLU A 145 11.95 5.53 -4.47
C GLU A 145 11.57 6.43 -3.29
N ARG A 146 12.43 7.39 -2.90
CA ARG A 146 12.10 8.39 -1.87
C ARG A 146 10.94 9.28 -2.32
N ASN A 147 10.98 9.76 -3.57
CA ASN A 147 9.93 10.59 -4.15
C ASN A 147 8.61 9.82 -4.26
N ILE A 148 8.64 8.54 -4.65
CA ILE A 148 7.47 7.67 -4.66
C ILE A 148 6.87 7.54 -3.26
N LYS A 149 7.66 7.29 -2.23
CA LYS A 149 7.16 7.20 -0.84
C LYS A 149 6.51 8.50 -0.38
N TYR A 150 7.12 9.63 -0.70
CA TYR A 150 6.56 10.94 -0.38
C TYR A 150 5.22 11.17 -1.08
N VAL A 151 5.17 10.96 -2.41
CA VAL A 151 3.95 11.17 -3.20
C VAL A 151 2.84 10.20 -2.82
N LEU A 152 3.16 8.93 -2.53
CA LEU A 152 2.18 7.96 -2.02
C LEU A 152 1.57 8.41 -0.69
N GLY A 153 2.35 9.02 0.20
CA GLY A 153 1.84 9.60 1.45
C GLY A 153 0.85 10.75 1.21
N GLU A 154 1.10 11.61 0.22
CA GLU A 154 0.16 12.67 -0.14
C GLU A 154 -1.11 12.10 -0.81
N LEU A 155 -0.97 11.11 -1.70
CA LEU A 155 -2.11 10.42 -2.31
C LEU A 155 -2.98 9.67 -1.29
N GLU A 156 -2.38 9.13 -0.21
CA GLU A 156 -3.09 8.49 0.90
C GLU A 156 -3.88 9.50 1.73
N LYS A 157 -3.32 10.68 2.02
CA LYS A 157 -4.02 11.77 2.70
C LYS A 157 -5.26 12.21 1.92
N ASP A 158 -5.12 12.36 0.62
CA ASP A 158 -6.20 12.77 -0.29
C ASP A 158 -7.12 11.60 -0.71
N THR A 159 -6.97 10.44 -0.09
CA THR A 159 -7.78 9.23 -0.34
C THR A 159 -7.82 8.77 -1.82
N TYR A 160 -6.75 8.99 -2.58
CA TYR A 160 -6.58 8.36 -3.88
C TYR A 160 -6.11 6.92 -3.78
N VAL A 161 -5.37 6.61 -2.72
CA VAL A 161 -4.86 5.27 -2.43
C VAL A 161 -5.10 4.91 -0.97
N GLN A 162 -5.18 3.62 -0.69
CA GLN A 162 -5.19 3.05 0.66
C GLN A 162 -3.90 2.29 0.89
N ARG A 163 -3.28 2.52 2.04
CA ARG A 163 -2.11 1.77 2.47
C ARG A 163 -2.54 0.57 3.31
N VAL A 164 -2.01 -0.62 2.94
CA VAL A 164 -2.19 -1.86 3.70
C VAL A 164 -0.81 -2.46 3.97
N GLY A 165 -0.29 -2.26 5.17
CA GLY A 165 1.10 -2.60 5.51
C GLY A 165 2.11 -1.82 4.66
N ASP A 166 2.88 -2.54 3.83
CA ASP A 166 3.88 -1.94 2.93
C ASP A 166 3.37 -1.76 1.49
N THR A 167 2.10 -2.07 1.21
CA THR A 167 1.49 -1.99 -0.12
C THR A 167 0.47 -0.88 -0.21
N TYR A 168 0.23 -0.38 -1.43
CA TYR A 168 -0.70 0.69 -1.73
C TYR A 168 -1.71 0.24 -2.77
N ASN A 169 -2.99 0.45 -2.52
CA ASN A 169 -4.08 0.07 -3.40
C ASN A 169 -4.76 1.32 -3.99
N TYR A 170 -5.01 1.30 -5.28
CA TYR A 170 -5.83 2.32 -5.95
C TYR A 170 -7.27 2.25 -5.44
N LEU A 171 -7.85 3.39 -5.08
CA LEU A 171 -9.26 3.49 -4.67
C LEU A 171 -10.14 3.98 -5.82
N THR A 172 -11.19 3.22 -6.13
CA THR A 172 -12.31 3.68 -6.97
C THR A 172 -13.14 4.72 -6.22
N ASN A 173 -14.13 5.34 -6.88
CA ASN A 173 -15.00 6.32 -6.21
C ASN A 173 -15.75 5.70 -5.02
N GLU A 174 -16.35 4.54 -5.24
CA GLU A 174 -17.12 3.87 -4.19
C GLU A 174 -16.23 3.45 -3.01
N GLU A 175 -15.02 2.95 -3.30
CA GLU A 175 -14.06 2.59 -2.26
C GLU A 175 -13.56 3.82 -1.50
N GLN A 176 -13.41 4.97 -2.19
CA GLN A 176 -13.04 6.22 -1.53
C GLN A 176 -14.12 6.72 -0.58
N ASP A 177 -15.38 6.70 -1.01
CA ASP A 177 -16.50 7.14 -0.19
C ASP A 177 -16.55 6.32 1.11
N ILE A 178 -16.35 5.00 1.01
CA ILE A 178 -16.26 4.09 2.16
C ILE A 178 -15.04 4.43 3.04
N GLU A 179 -13.87 4.59 2.44
CA GLU A 179 -12.63 4.92 3.18
C GLU A 179 -12.74 6.27 3.89
N GLN A 180 -13.40 7.24 3.25
CA GLN A 180 -13.63 8.55 3.84
C GLN A 180 -14.65 8.49 4.98
N GLU A 181 -15.68 7.67 4.86
CA GLU A 181 -16.63 7.40 5.93
C GLU A 181 -15.94 6.72 7.12
N ILE A 182 -15.07 5.73 6.86
CA ILE A 182 -14.25 5.09 7.90
C ILE A 182 -13.37 6.13 8.62
N LYS A 183 -12.66 6.98 7.87
CA LYS A 183 -11.79 8.04 8.44
C LYS A 183 -12.57 9.10 9.25
N ASN A 184 -13.79 9.41 8.83
CA ASN A 184 -14.66 10.38 9.48
C ASN A 184 -15.51 9.78 10.60
N THR A 185 -15.52 8.45 10.75
CA THR A 185 -16.26 7.79 11.82
C THR A 185 -15.51 8.00 13.13
N ASP A 186 -16.12 8.81 14.00
CA ASP A 186 -15.60 9.07 15.34
C ASP A 186 -15.85 7.83 16.20
N ILE A 187 -14.80 7.08 16.49
CA ILE A 187 -14.88 5.89 17.35
C ILE A 187 -14.71 6.36 18.79
N ASP A 188 -15.68 6.04 19.63
CA ASP A 188 -15.58 6.27 21.07
C ASP A 188 -14.36 5.53 21.63
N SER A 189 -13.42 6.30 22.19
CA SER A 189 -12.17 5.76 22.75
C SER A 189 -12.41 4.66 23.79
N SER A 190 -13.57 4.65 24.45
CA SER A 190 -13.95 3.57 25.36
C SER A 190 -14.14 2.24 24.63
N LYS A 191 -14.70 2.25 23.43
CA LYS A 191 -14.90 1.04 22.60
C LYS A 191 -13.58 0.51 22.04
N GLU A 192 -12.66 1.38 21.68
CA GLU A 192 -11.31 0.99 21.28
C GLU A 192 -10.58 0.28 22.41
N ILE A 193 -10.63 0.84 23.62
CA ILE A 193 -10.03 0.26 24.83
C ILE A 193 -10.70 -1.08 25.19
N ASP A 194 -12.02 -1.19 25.07
CA ASP A 194 -12.75 -2.44 25.36
C ASP A 194 -12.37 -3.55 24.38
N GLU A 195 -12.26 -3.27 23.07
CA GLU A 195 -11.85 -4.26 22.07
C GLU A 195 -10.37 -4.63 22.24
N LEU A 196 -9.49 -3.66 22.48
CA LEU A 196 -8.09 -3.92 22.80
C LEU A 196 -7.94 -4.80 24.05
N LYS A 197 -8.69 -4.52 25.10
CA LYS A 197 -8.74 -5.35 26.31
C LYS A 197 -9.17 -6.77 26.00
N LYS A 198 -10.20 -6.95 25.19
CA LYS A 198 -10.71 -8.26 24.79
C LYS A 198 -9.63 -9.07 24.05
N ILE A 199 -8.96 -8.47 23.05
CA ILE A 199 -7.86 -9.09 22.31
C ILE A 199 -6.71 -9.43 23.26
N LEU A 200 -6.29 -8.49 24.10
CA LEU A 200 -5.19 -8.73 25.05
C LEU A 200 -5.49 -9.89 26.01
N VAL A 201 -6.69 -9.94 26.56
CA VAL A 201 -7.05 -10.97 27.56
C VAL A 201 -7.33 -12.32 26.92
N SER A 202 -8.05 -12.36 25.78
CA SER A 202 -8.43 -13.64 25.17
C SER A 202 -7.32 -14.26 24.33
N ASP A 203 -6.64 -13.47 23.50
CA ASP A 203 -5.80 -13.98 22.44
C ASP A 203 -4.29 -13.91 22.78
N VAL A 204 -3.90 -12.92 23.60
CA VAL A 204 -2.48 -12.70 23.91
C VAL A 204 -2.10 -13.24 25.29
N LEU A 205 -2.79 -12.80 26.35
CA LEU A 205 -2.39 -13.10 27.71
C LEU A 205 -3.00 -14.41 28.24
N GLY A 206 -4.19 -14.77 27.79
CA GLY A 206 -4.92 -15.94 28.24
C GLY A 206 -5.23 -15.90 29.74
N LYS A 207 -4.31 -16.37 30.58
CA LYS A 207 -4.48 -16.34 32.03
C LYS A 207 -3.76 -15.15 32.65
N MET A 208 -4.46 -14.38 33.47
CA MET A 208 -3.91 -13.24 34.22
C MET A 208 -3.06 -13.67 35.43
N THR A 209 -2.19 -14.69 35.21
CA THR A 209 -1.30 -15.23 36.23
C THR A 209 0.05 -15.54 35.63
N VAL A 210 1.11 -15.30 36.41
CA VAL A 210 2.49 -15.66 36.06
C VAL A 210 3.06 -16.58 37.10
N ALA A 211 3.76 -17.61 36.67
CA ALA A 211 4.46 -18.54 37.56
C ALA A 211 5.92 -18.08 37.72
N TYR A 212 6.40 -18.00 38.95
CA TYR A 212 7.77 -17.59 39.25
C TYR A 212 8.45 -18.52 40.25
N GLY A 213 9.76 -18.70 40.09
CA GLY A 213 10.62 -19.52 40.96
C GLY A 213 10.54 -21.04 40.68
N GLU A 214 11.42 -21.80 41.31
CA GLU A 214 11.51 -23.28 41.16
C GLU A 214 10.21 -23.97 41.59
N GLN A 215 9.51 -23.42 42.56
CA GLN A 215 8.25 -23.94 43.09
C GLN A 215 7.03 -23.51 42.27
N ARG A 216 7.22 -22.76 41.17
CA ARG A 216 6.15 -22.26 40.29
C ARG A 216 5.01 -21.57 41.06
N ALA A 217 5.36 -20.74 42.03
CA ALA A 217 4.35 -19.90 42.73
C ALA A 217 3.57 -19.04 41.76
N GLN A 218 2.24 -19.09 41.85
CA GLN A 218 1.34 -18.35 40.94
C GLN A 218 1.07 -16.94 41.49
N PHE A 219 1.38 -15.92 40.67
CA PHE A 219 1.09 -14.52 40.98
C PHE A 219 0.03 -13.99 40.02
N ARG A 220 -1.01 -13.38 40.55
CA ARG A 220 -2.01 -12.67 39.75
C ARG A 220 -1.51 -11.27 39.46
N TYR A 221 -1.75 -10.80 38.23
CA TYR A 221 -1.48 -9.42 37.85
C TYR A 221 -2.74 -8.74 37.29
N GLY A 222 -2.78 -7.42 37.42
CA GLY A 222 -3.82 -6.60 36.85
C GLY A 222 -3.39 -6.04 35.48
N LEU A 223 -4.36 -5.62 34.67
CA LEU A 223 -4.14 -4.98 33.36
C LEU A 223 -4.45 -3.49 33.47
N ARG A 224 -3.53 -2.68 32.96
CA ARG A 224 -3.74 -1.26 32.63
C ARG A 224 -3.52 -1.08 31.14
N ILE A 225 -4.28 -0.19 30.53
CA ILE A 225 -4.08 0.28 29.16
C ILE A 225 -3.91 1.79 29.23
N ASP A 226 -2.81 2.29 28.75
CA ASP A 226 -2.44 3.72 28.83
C ASP A 226 -2.52 4.29 30.26
N GLY A 227 -2.14 3.48 31.26
CA GLY A 227 -2.21 3.83 32.66
C GLY A 227 -3.61 3.70 33.30
N VAL A 228 -4.66 3.48 32.50
CA VAL A 228 -6.04 3.32 32.99
C VAL A 228 -6.28 1.86 33.38
N GLN A 229 -6.78 1.65 34.59
CA GLN A 229 -7.07 0.33 35.15
C GLN A 229 -8.19 -0.38 34.37
N GLN A 230 -7.91 -1.61 33.88
CA GLN A 230 -8.83 -2.43 33.11
C GLN A 230 -9.27 -3.73 33.83
N SER A 231 -8.69 -4.03 34.98
CA SER A 231 -9.00 -5.23 35.77
C SER A 231 -9.17 -4.88 37.26
N ALA A 232 -9.57 -5.86 38.07
CA ALA A 232 -9.58 -5.71 39.51
C ALA A 232 -8.19 -5.39 40.06
N GLN A 233 -8.13 -4.69 41.20
CA GLN A 233 -6.90 -4.34 41.92
C GLN A 233 -6.02 -5.59 42.15
N GLN A 234 -4.78 -5.52 41.77
CA GLN A 234 -3.79 -6.57 41.97
C GLN A 234 -2.46 -5.99 42.49
N PRO A 235 -1.63 -6.75 43.19
CA PRO A 235 -0.33 -6.28 43.68
C PRO A 235 0.71 -6.02 42.59
N ILE A 236 0.54 -6.62 41.41
CA ILE A 236 1.42 -6.45 40.24
C ILE A 236 0.56 -6.03 39.05
N TRP A 237 1.09 -5.14 38.22
CA TRP A 237 0.40 -4.61 37.07
C TRP A 237 1.16 -4.87 35.78
N LEU A 238 0.43 -5.17 34.72
CA LEU A 238 0.88 -5.08 33.34
C LEU A 238 0.24 -3.85 32.72
N ASN A 239 1.03 -2.86 32.31
CA ASN A 239 0.57 -1.65 31.62
C ASN A 239 0.95 -1.75 30.15
N VAL A 240 -0.06 -1.81 29.30
CA VAL A 240 0.13 -1.77 27.82
C VAL A 240 -0.06 -0.32 27.40
N VAL A 241 0.95 0.23 26.74
CA VAL A 241 0.92 1.61 26.22
C VAL A 241 0.68 1.57 24.74
N THR A 242 -0.37 2.25 24.28
CA THR A 242 -0.71 2.31 22.86
C THR A 242 0.10 3.38 22.13
N SER A 243 0.18 3.30 20.81
CA SER A 243 0.83 4.31 19.96
C SER A 243 0.16 5.69 20.04
N THR A 244 -1.03 5.78 20.61
CA THR A 244 -1.73 7.06 20.85
C THR A 244 -1.07 7.83 21.99
N ASN A 245 -0.55 7.13 23.01
CA ASN A 245 0.07 7.74 24.20
C ASN A 245 1.60 7.69 24.22
N ALA A 246 2.22 6.79 23.46
CA ALA A 246 3.67 6.79 23.30
C ALA A 246 4.04 6.58 21.85
N GLN A 247 4.72 7.54 21.25
CA GLN A 247 5.13 7.49 19.86
C GLN A 247 6.37 6.61 19.63
N ASP A 248 7.16 6.41 20.69
CA ASP A 248 8.36 5.59 20.64
C ASP A 248 8.66 4.85 21.96
N ARG A 249 9.69 3.99 21.92
CA ARG A 249 10.15 3.21 23.07
C ARG A 249 10.64 4.09 24.23
N ALA A 250 11.16 5.28 23.95
CA ALA A 250 11.67 6.18 24.99
C ALA A 250 10.52 6.80 25.80
N ASP A 251 9.41 7.07 25.15
CA ASP A 251 8.18 7.55 25.80
C ASP A 251 7.60 6.47 26.73
N ALA A 252 7.51 5.23 26.27
CA ALA A 252 7.03 4.12 27.10
C ALA A 252 7.92 3.89 28.33
N ILE A 253 9.24 4.00 28.17
CA ILE A 253 10.20 3.90 29.29
C ILE A 253 9.96 5.03 30.30
N ARG A 254 9.76 6.27 29.82
CA ARG A 254 9.48 7.42 30.70
C ARG A 254 8.19 7.22 31.49
N MET A 255 7.14 6.70 30.86
CA MET A 255 5.87 6.40 31.53
C MET A 255 6.00 5.28 32.58
N GLY A 256 6.92 4.33 32.38
CA GLY A 256 7.19 3.25 33.34
C GLY A 256 8.13 3.62 34.49
N MET A 257 8.86 4.73 34.36
CA MET A 257 9.81 5.16 35.40
C MET A 257 9.11 5.51 36.73
N GLY A 258 9.55 4.84 37.79
CA GLY A 258 8.99 5.06 39.15
C GLY A 258 7.86 4.12 39.55
N MET A 259 7.35 3.29 38.66
CA MET A 259 6.32 2.30 38.97
C MET A 259 6.98 0.96 39.35
N ARG A 260 7.15 0.69 40.66
CA ARG A 260 7.83 -0.49 41.18
C ARG A 260 7.05 -1.81 41.03
N ASP A 261 5.72 -1.69 40.92
CA ASP A 261 4.76 -2.79 40.84
C ASP A 261 4.22 -3.03 39.42
N THR A 262 4.79 -2.35 38.41
CA THR A 262 4.22 -2.32 37.05
C THR A 262 5.27 -2.70 36.01
N ILE A 263 4.91 -3.61 35.13
CA ILE A 263 5.67 -3.91 33.89
C ILE A 263 4.98 -3.17 32.75
N THR A 264 5.72 -2.32 32.04
CA THR A 264 5.18 -1.55 30.91
C THR A 264 5.60 -2.20 29.58
N LEU A 265 4.64 -2.44 28.69
CA LEU A 265 4.82 -2.91 27.32
C LEU A 265 4.35 -1.82 26.33
N LEU A 266 5.05 -1.74 25.19
CA LEU A 266 4.72 -0.87 24.06
C LEU A 266 4.36 -1.74 22.86
#